data_60f3b2084881370a72907e37d3f40ed6
#
_entry.id   60f3b2084881370a72907e37d3f40ed6
#
_cell.length_a   1.000
_cell.length_b   1.000
_cell.length_c   1.000
_cell.angle_alpha   90.00
_cell.angle_beta   90.00
_cell.angle_gamma   90.00
#
_symmetry.space_group_name_H-M   'P 1'
#
loop_
_entity.id
_entity.type
_entity.pdbx_description
1 polymer ?
#
loop_
_entity_poly.entity_id
_entity_poly.type
_entity_poly.pdbx_seq_one_letter_code
_entity_poly.pdbx_strand_id
1 'polypeptide(L)'
;MKEKEKQLFRALCSFKNPEFDPELTEAATPVVLGHLFFNRMQGVAYDVLQKHGLLGKVNREFRNSLASAYEQNAEKNRSFFRCVGMLSEILATCHSKVAMLKGAYLCAHYPDGYRTSNDVDLLVSPEDVTTVGRALADAGFRQGNVRGGTFIPATRREIIESKMMRGETVPYIKEVNLPFMKFFEVDINFSLDYKNDDGKVLSDMLSRTCVREEKGIAIPTLEQADFFLHLCAHLYKEATTLPWIEMHRDMTLYKYCDIYMLLSEMNEGQLFRIFKRAKELEMEKICAYAILETAGLFDIADVYALHKAEEALADDPDFCLRVTSPQEKKTLIYNTCDAGRRFFMESRAEDLREVKPDEKT
;
A
#
# COMPACT_ATOMS: atom_id res chain seq x y z
N MET A 1 12.57 19.68 6.35
CA MET A 1 13.85 19.19 5.76
C MET A 1 14.48 20.26 4.90
N LYS A 2 15.85 20.40 4.92
CA LYS A 2 16.62 21.25 4.00
C LYS A 2 16.64 20.64 2.59
N GLU A 3 16.96 21.41 1.56
CA GLU A 3 16.87 20.92 0.18
C GLU A 3 17.79 19.72 -0.11
N LYS A 4 19.07 19.75 0.31
CA LYS A 4 19.99 18.59 0.19
C LYS A 4 19.47 17.34 0.95
N GLU A 5 18.79 17.51 2.07
CA GLU A 5 18.17 16.40 2.82
C GLU A 5 17.01 15.77 2.06
N LYS A 6 16.18 16.59 1.38
CA LYS A 6 15.10 16.10 0.52
C LYS A 6 15.65 15.33 -0.69
N GLN A 7 16.72 15.85 -1.30
CA GLN A 7 17.40 15.18 -2.42
C GLN A 7 17.97 13.83 -1.98
N LEU A 8 18.68 13.78 -0.84
CA LEU A 8 19.18 12.52 -0.30
C LEU A 8 18.03 11.54 0.00
N PHE A 9 16.96 12.01 0.65
CA PHE A 9 15.80 11.16 0.95
C PHE A 9 15.20 10.55 -0.31
N ARG A 10 14.99 11.35 -1.37
CA ARG A 10 14.47 10.84 -2.65
C ARG A 10 15.42 9.84 -3.29
N ALA A 11 16.72 10.13 -3.34
CA ALA A 11 17.73 9.23 -3.89
C ALA A 11 17.77 7.89 -3.13
N LEU A 12 17.68 7.90 -1.79
CA LEU A 12 17.64 6.70 -0.96
C LEU A 12 16.36 5.86 -1.13
N CYS A 13 15.28 6.47 -1.61
CA CYS A 13 14.02 5.77 -1.85
C CYS A 13 13.89 5.27 -3.30
N SER A 14 14.65 5.81 -4.25
CA SER A 14 14.57 5.50 -5.69
C SER A 14 15.40 4.26 -6.06
N PHE A 15 15.01 3.09 -5.54
CA PHE A 15 15.79 1.84 -5.61
C PHE A 15 15.90 1.19 -7.01
N LYS A 16 15.18 1.72 -8.00
CA LYS A 16 15.30 1.30 -9.40
C LYS A 16 16.18 2.28 -10.21
N ASN A 17 16.56 3.43 -9.63
CA ASN A 17 17.45 4.36 -10.28
C ASN A 17 18.90 3.80 -10.25
N PRO A 18 19.59 3.65 -11.41
CA PRO A 18 20.96 3.17 -11.45
C PRO A 18 21.98 4.22 -11.01
N GLU A 19 21.58 5.49 -10.91
CA GLU A 19 22.47 6.61 -10.59
C GLU A 19 22.24 7.11 -9.17
N PHE A 20 23.31 7.39 -8.46
CA PHE A 20 23.30 8.01 -7.14
C PHE A 20 24.46 9.01 -7.03
N ASP A 21 24.16 10.26 -6.71
CA ASP A 21 25.17 11.27 -6.43
C ASP A 21 25.79 11.05 -5.04
N PRO A 22 27.09 10.64 -4.94
CA PRO A 22 27.74 10.38 -3.67
C PRO A 22 27.83 11.59 -2.73
N GLU A 23 27.77 12.83 -3.25
CA GLU A 23 27.86 14.05 -2.44
C GLU A 23 26.59 14.25 -1.57
N LEU A 24 25.47 13.65 -1.97
CA LEU A 24 24.24 13.68 -1.17
C LEU A 24 24.41 13.01 0.19
N THR A 25 25.36 12.07 0.34
CA THR A 25 25.61 11.38 1.64
C THR A 25 26.02 12.33 2.76
N GLU A 26 26.54 13.52 2.46
CA GLU A 26 26.83 14.56 3.45
C GLU A 26 25.59 15.07 4.18
N ALA A 27 24.41 14.91 3.57
CA ALA A 27 23.12 15.28 4.16
C ALA A 27 22.46 14.17 4.99
N ALA A 28 23.21 13.09 5.33
CA ALA A 28 22.73 11.98 6.16
C ALA A 28 22.57 12.42 7.63
N THR A 29 21.46 13.08 7.91
CA THR A 29 21.11 13.65 9.23
C THR A 29 20.07 12.78 9.96
N PRO A 30 19.89 12.96 11.29
CA PRO A 30 18.80 12.32 12.04
C PRO A 30 17.40 12.65 11.48
N VAL A 31 17.23 13.82 10.86
CA VAL A 31 15.97 14.22 10.23
C VAL A 31 15.65 13.32 9.04
N VAL A 32 16.62 13.09 8.14
CA VAL A 32 16.46 12.16 7.01
C VAL A 32 16.17 10.76 7.53
N LEU A 33 16.92 10.30 8.54
CA LEU A 33 16.71 8.99 9.14
C LEU A 33 15.29 8.84 9.69
N GLY A 34 14.80 9.82 10.44
CA GLY A 34 13.43 9.83 10.96
C GLY A 34 12.38 9.73 9.86
N HIS A 35 12.54 10.47 8.76
CA HIS A 35 11.64 10.40 7.61
C HIS A 35 11.69 9.03 6.90
N LEU A 36 12.85 8.38 6.79
CA LEU A 36 12.96 7.02 6.25
C LEU A 36 12.18 6.01 7.09
N PHE A 37 12.31 6.08 8.42
CA PHE A 37 11.56 5.21 9.32
C PHE A 37 10.05 5.48 9.29
N PHE A 38 9.64 6.75 9.33
CA PHE A 38 8.24 7.14 9.26
C PHE A 38 7.57 6.62 7.98
N ASN A 39 8.27 6.68 6.85
CA ASN A 39 7.80 6.23 5.55
C ASN A 39 8.05 4.73 5.27
N ARG A 40 8.60 3.99 6.22
CA ARG A 40 8.95 2.57 6.09
C ARG A 40 9.93 2.26 4.94
N MET A 41 10.82 3.21 4.65
CA MET A 41 11.82 3.13 3.56
C MET A 41 13.22 2.79 4.06
N GLN A 42 13.41 2.55 5.36
CA GLN A 42 14.72 2.29 5.98
C GLN A 42 15.43 1.08 5.38
N GLY A 43 14.70 0.01 5.04
CA GLY A 43 15.28 -1.17 4.42
C GLY A 43 15.72 -0.92 2.98
N VAL A 44 14.91 -0.18 2.21
CA VAL A 44 15.23 0.27 0.86
C VAL A 44 16.49 1.15 0.88
N ALA A 45 16.54 2.14 1.77
CA ALA A 45 17.66 3.08 1.89
C ALA A 45 18.98 2.38 2.23
N TYR A 46 18.95 1.35 3.09
CA TYR A 46 20.14 0.53 3.38
C TYR A 46 20.67 -0.14 2.13
N ASP A 47 19.80 -0.83 1.39
CA ASP A 47 20.19 -1.58 0.19
C ASP A 47 20.69 -0.66 -0.92
N VAL A 48 20.05 0.50 -1.12
CA VAL A 48 20.51 1.52 -2.07
C VAL A 48 21.95 1.96 -1.74
N LEU A 49 22.23 2.33 -0.49
CA LEU A 49 23.58 2.70 -0.06
C LEU A 49 24.58 1.54 -0.24
N GLN A 50 24.15 0.31 0.04
CA GLN A 50 24.98 -0.87 -0.13
C GLN A 50 25.31 -1.15 -1.58
N LYS A 51 24.33 -1.11 -2.48
CA LYS A 51 24.52 -1.33 -3.93
C LYS A 51 25.44 -0.31 -4.57
N HIS A 52 25.38 0.94 -4.11
CA HIS A 52 26.28 2.00 -4.58
C HIS A 52 27.62 2.08 -3.85
N GLY A 53 27.89 1.19 -2.87
CA GLY A 53 29.14 1.20 -2.11
C GLY A 53 29.31 2.41 -1.18
N LEU A 54 28.21 3.05 -0.77
CA LEU A 54 28.19 4.33 -0.05
C LEU A 54 27.98 4.18 1.48
N LEU A 55 27.86 2.97 2.00
CA LEU A 55 27.69 2.75 3.46
C LEU A 55 28.82 3.38 4.30
N GLY A 56 30.05 3.45 3.77
CA GLY A 56 31.19 4.10 4.41
C GLY A 56 31.18 5.62 4.33
N LYS A 57 30.31 6.22 3.52
CA LYS A 57 30.22 7.68 3.33
C LYS A 57 29.23 8.36 4.27
N VAL A 58 28.28 7.61 4.84
CA VAL A 58 27.34 8.12 5.86
C VAL A 58 27.92 7.92 7.26
N ASN A 59 27.46 8.73 8.24
CA ASN A 59 27.90 8.60 9.61
C ASN A 59 27.51 7.23 10.22
N ARG A 60 28.24 6.83 11.27
CA ARG A 60 28.09 5.50 11.90
C ARG A 60 26.68 5.22 12.41
N GLU A 61 26.05 6.21 13.02
CA GLU A 61 24.71 6.04 13.61
C GLU A 61 23.66 5.84 12.53
N PHE A 62 23.69 6.64 11.46
CA PHE A 62 22.81 6.52 10.31
C PHE A 62 22.94 5.13 9.67
N ARG A 63 24.17 4.68 9.38
CA ARG A 63 24.46 3.37 8.81
C ARG A 63 23.97 2.23 9.70
N ASN A 64 24.32 2.25 10.98
CA ASN A 64 23.98 1.17 11.91
C ASN A 64 22.46 1.05 12.13
N SER A 65 21.75 2.19 12.20
CA SER A 65 20.28 2.22 12.30
C SER A 65 19.61 1.59 11.09
N LEU A 66 20.07 1.91 9.87
CA LEU A 66 19.54 1.31 8.65
C LEU A 66 19.88 -0.18 8.54
N ALA A 67 21.13 -0.57 8.87
CA ALA A 67 21.56 -1.98 8.84
C ALA A 67 20.72 -2.84 9.79
N SER A 68 20.57 -2.40 11.04
CA SER A 68 19.74 -3.10 12.03
C SER A 68 18.29 -3.22 11.58
N ALA A 69 17.73 -2.15 11.01
CA ALA A 69 16.35 -2.18 10.52
C ALA A 69 16.18 -3.13 9.32
N TYR A 70 17.15 -3.16 8.40
CA TYR A 70 17.14 -4.08 7.27
C TYR A 70 17.14 -5.54 7.71
N GLU A 71 18.05 -5.89 8.65
CA GLU A 71 18.16 -7.24 9.21
C GLU A 71 16.87 -7.66 9.93
N GLN A 72 16.31 -6.77 10.76
CA GLN A 72 15.04 -7.01 11.45
C GLN A 72 13.88 -7.19 10.46
N ASN A 73 13.80 -6.37 9.40
CA ASN A 73 12.80 -6.51 8.37
C ASN A 73 12.93 -7.86 7.64
N ALA A 74 14.15 -8.27 7.30
CA ALA A 74 14.39 -9.55 6.63
C ALA A 74 13.95 -10.74 7.51
N GLU A 75 14.27 -10.71 8.82
CA GLU A 75 13.84 -11.75 9.75
C GLU A 75 12.32 -11.77 9.95
N LYS A 76 11.72 -10.58 10.06
CA LYS A 76 10.26 -10.42 10.12
C LYS A 76 9.58 -10.97 8.88
N ASN A 77 10.14 -10.73 7.68
CA ASN A 77 9.60 -11.29 6.44
C ASN A 77 9.64 -12.80 6.42
N ARG A 78 10.70 -13.45 6.91
CA ARG A 78 10.73 -14.91 7.07
C ARG A 78 9.60 -15.42 7.95
N SER A 79 9.34 -14.74 9.07
CA SER A 79 8.23 -15.05 9.97
C SER A 79 6.87 -14.85 9.30
N PHE A 80 6.70 -13.74 8.58
CA PHE A 80 5.49 -13.43 7.84
C PHE A 80 5.17 -14.48 6.77
N PHE A 81 6.17 -14.90 5.99
CA PHE A 81 5.96 -15.93 4.96
C PHE A 81 5.56 -17.29 5.52
N ARG A 82 6.05 -17.68 6.71
CA ARG A 82 5.53 -18.86 7.40
C ARG A 82 4.04 -18.73 7.71
N CYS A 83 3.60 -17.52 8.12
CA CYS A 83 2.19 -17.26 8.40
C CYS A 83 1.35 -17.22 7.11
N VAL A 84 1.87 -16.64 6.03
CA VAL A 84 1.20 -16.65 4.71
C VAL A 84 1.05 -18.09 4.19
N GLY A 85 2.08 -18.93 4.33
CA GLY A 85 2.01 -20.34 3.96
C GLY A 85 0.94 -21.09 4.75
N MET A 86 0.93 -20.96 6.07
CA MET A 86 -0.11 -21.51 6.94
C MET A 86 -1.52 -21.03 6.51
N LEU A 87 -1.68 -19.75 6.22
CA LEU A 87 -2.95 -19.19 5.78
C LEU A 87 -3.37 -19.75 4.42
N SER A 88 -2.43 -19.92 3.49
CA SER A 88 -2.68 -20.52 2.18
C SER A 88 -3.21 -21.96 2.33
N GLU A 89 -2.62 -22.76 3.22
CA GLU A 89 -3.09 -24.13 3.51
C GLU A 89 -4.53 -24.12 4.09
N ILE A 90 -4.84 -23.20 5.00
CA ILE A 90 -6.20 -23.04 5.55
C ILE A 90 -7.19 -22.68 4.44
N LEU A 91 -6.84 -21.70 3.60
CA LEU A 91 -7.72 -21.26 2.51
C LEU A 91 -7.93 -22.33 1.44
N ALA A 92 -6.97 -23.19 1.20
CA ALA A 92 -7.10 -24.32 0.28
C ALA A 92 -8.17 -25.35 0.72
N THR A 93 -8.50 -25.39 2.01
CA THR A 93 -9.61 -26.22 2.51
C THR A 93 -10.99 -25.58 2.32
N CYS A 94 -11.04 -24.27 2.05
CA CYS A 94 -12.27 -23.53 1.77
C CYS A 94 -12.59 -23.66 0.29
N HIS A 95 -13.80 -24.11 -0.05
CA HIS A 95 -14.24 -24.14 -1.46
C HIS A 95 -14.73 -22.77 -1.96
N SER A 96 -14.19 -21.70 -1.36
CA SER A 96 -14.52 -20.30 -1.62
C SER A 96 -13.48 -19.65 -2.50
N LYS A 97 -13.91 -18.70 -3.35
CA LYS A 97 -12.99 -17.84 -4.09
C LYS A 97 -12.46 -16.76 -3.13
N VAL A 98 -11.16 -16.80 -2.88
CA VAL A 98 -10.47 -15.89 -1.97
C VAL A 98 -9.25 -15.32 -2.67
N ALA A 99 -9.00 -14.03 -2.49
CA ALA A 99 -7.76 -13.39 -2.91
C ALA A 99 -7.03 -12.81 -1.71
N MET A 100 -5.75 -13.17 -1.52
CA MET A 100 -4.84 -12.45 -0.64
C MET A 100 -4.38 -11.18 -1.36
N LEU A 101 -4.50 -10.05 -0.68
CA LEU A 101 -4.20 -8.74 -1.24
C LEU A 101 -2.85 -8.21 -0.71
N LYS A 102 -2.39 -7.10 -1.29
CA LYS A 102 -1.30 -6.24 -0.77
C LYS A 102 -0.08 -7.02 -0.24
N GLY A 103 0.12 -6.97 1.09
CA GLY A 103 1.31 -7.45 1.77
C GLY A 103 1.64 -8.91 1.54
N ALA A 104 0.65 -9.80 1.40
CA ALA A 104 0.89 -11.21 1.19
C ALA A 104 1.70 -11.49 -0.08
N TYR A 105 1.33 -10.84 -1.18
CA TYR A 105 2.06 -10.94 -2.45
C TYR A 105 3.28 -10.00 -2.48
N LEU A 106 3.09 -8.72 -2.15
CA LEU A 106 4.15 -7.70 -2.30
C LEU A 106 5.37 -7.98 -1.44
N CYS A 107 5.22 -8.41 -0.17
CA CYS A 107 6.38 -8.74 0.66
C CYS A 107 7.19 -9.91 0.10
N ALA A 108 6.54 -10.84 -0.63
CA ALA A 108 7.23 -11.93 -1.30
C ALA A 108 7.94 -11.46 -2.57
N HIS A 109 7.33 -10.52 -3.28
CA HIS A 109 7.80 -9.98 -4.55
C HIS A 109 9.00 -9.03 -4.39
N TYR A 110 9.02 -8.23 -3.32
CA TYR A 110 10.16 -7.34 -3.00
C TYR A 110 11.41 -8.12 -2.61
N PRO A 111 12.61 -7.53 -2.75
CA PRO A 111 13.82 -8.00 -2.08
C PRO A 111 13.62 -8.09 -0.57
N ASP A 112 14.28 -9.04 0.08
CA ASP A 112 14.23 -9.18 1.53
C ASP A 112 14.64 -7.88 2.24
N GLY A 113 13.97 -7.56 3.33
CA GLY A 113 14.26 -6.36 4.11
C GLY A 113 13.61 -5.06 3.61
N TYR A 114 13.01 -5.03 2.41
CA TYR A 114 12.35 -3.83 1.88
C TYR A 114 10.95 -3.63 2.47
N ARG A 115 10.05 -4.51 2.16
CA ARG A 115 8.62 -4.41 2.46
C ARG A 115 8.24 -5.41 3.55
N THR A 116 7.64 -4.96 4.63
CA THR A 116 7.14 -5.83 5.71
C THR A 116 5.64 -5.64 5.92
N SER A 117 4.97 -6.68 6.40
CA SER A 117 3.60 -6.60 6.91
C SER A 117 3.45 -7.35 8.22
N ASN A 118 2.32 -7.12 8.91
CA ASN A 118 1.87 -7.91 10.07
C ASN A 118 0.57 -8.63 9.78
N ASP A 119 -0.12 -8.19 8.74
CA ASP A 119 -1.49 -8.48 8.37
C ASP A 119 -1.58 -8.99 6.95
N VAL A 120 -2.61 -9.78 6.69
CA VAL A 120 -3.04 -10.18 5.36
C VAL A 120 -4.49 -9.76 5.18
N ASP A 121 -4.71 -8.91 4.19
CA ASP A 121 -6.05 -8.61 3.71
C ASP A 121 -6.54 -9.75 2.81
N LEU A 122 -7.69 -10.30 3.09
CA LEU A 122 -8.41 -11.23 2.22
C LEU A 122 -9.58 -10.53 1.55
N LEU A 123 -9.76 -10.73 0.27
CA LEU A 123 -10.97 -10.34 -0.46
C LEU A 123 -11.81 -11.58 -0.71
N VAL A 124 -13.07 -11.54 -0.28
CA VAL A 124 -14.01 -12.65 -0.43
C VAL A 124 -15.39 -12.13 -0.85
N SER A 125 -16.24 -12.99 -1.37
CA SER A 125 -17.64 -12.65 -1.57
C SER A 125 -18.38 -12.51 -0.22
N PRO A 126 -19.44 -11.68 -0.11
CA PRO A 126 -20.22 -11.56 1.13
C PRO A 126 -20.76 -12.90 1.64
N GLU A 127 -21.09 -13.83 0.72
CA GLU A 127 -21.60 -15.16 1.03
C GLU A 127 -20.53 -16.04 1.69
N ASP A 128 -19.26 -15.86 1.32
CA ASP A 128 -18.14 -16.70 1.77
C ASP A 128 -17.53 -16.23 3.10
N VAL A 129 -17.86 -15.03 3.59
CA VAL A 129 -17.31 -14.45 4.84
C VAL A 129 -17.43 -15.41 6.02
N THR A 130 -18.60 -16.08 6.15
CA THR A 130 -18.84 -17.00 7.26
C THR A 130 -18.03 -18.29 7.13
N THR A 131 -17.88 -18.81 5.92
CA THR A 131 -17.12 -20.03 5.63
C THR A 131 -15.63 -19.81 5.91
N VAL A 132 -15.06 -18.73 5.37
CA VAL A 132 -13.65 -18.36 5.58
C VAL A 132 -13.40 -18.03 7.06
N GLY A 133 -14.28 -17.26 7.70
CA GLY A 133 -14.18 -16.94 9.13
C GLY A 133 -14.21 -18.17 10.03
N ARG A 134 -15.00 -19.20 9.69
CA ARG A 134 -15.03 -20.47 10.42
C ARG A 134 -13.71 -21.23 10.24
N ALA A 135 -13.19 -21.34 9.03
CA ALA A 135 -11.92 -22.00 8.78
C ALA A 135 -10.75 -21.33 9.56
N LEU A 136 -10.74 -20.00 9.64
CA LEU A 136 -9.78 -19.29 10.47
C LEU A 136 -9.96 -19.60 11.96
N ALA A 137 -11.21 -19.62 12.46
CA ALA A 137 -11.51 -19.93 13.85
C ALA A 137 -11.09 -21.36 14.21
N ASP A 138 -11.39 -22.35 13.35
CA ASP A 138 -10.99 -23.75 13.52
C ASP A 138 -9.46 -23.91 13.52
N ALA A 139 -8.73 -23.04 12.80
CA ALA A 139 -7.28 -22.95 12.81
C ALA A 139 -6.71 -22.15 14.02
N GLY A 140 -7.56 -21.73 14.95
CA GLY A 140 -7.18 -21.08 16.21
C GLY A 140 -7.03 -19.54 16.15
N PHE A 141 -7.55 -18.90 15.09
CA PHE A 141 -7.68 -17.44 15.07
C PHE A 141 -8.89 -16.99 15.89
N ARG A 142 -8.79 -15.81 16.47
CA ARG A 142 -9.87 -15.19 17.25
C ARG A 142 -10.10 -13.75 16.80
N GLN A 143 -11.35 -13.32 16.74
CA GLN A 143 -11.65 -11.93 16.41
C GLN A 143 -11.34 -10.99 17.58
N GLY A 144 -10.61 -9.91 17.29
CA GLY A 144 -10.20 -8.93 18.29
C GLY A 144 -9.16 -7.94 17.76
N ASN A 145 -8.49 -7.29 18.68
CA ASN A 145 -7.45 -6.31 18.39
C ASN A 145 -6.20 -6.57 19.24
N VAL A 146 -5.06 -6.11 18.80
CA VAL A 146 -3.83 -6.10 19.60
C VAL A 146 -3.58 -4.69 20.12
N ARG A 147 -3.53 -4.52 21.45
CA ARG A 147 -3.18 -3.25 22.08
C ARG A 147 -2.07 -3.46 23.10
N GLY A 148 -1.01 -2.67 22.99
CA GLY A 148 0.16 -2.81 23.87
C GLY A 148 0.77 -4.21 23.89
N GLY A 149 0.77 -4.93 22.75
CA GLY A 149 1.30 -6.30 22.65
C GLY A 149 0.42 -7.37 23.31
N THR A 150 -0.84 -7.06 23.63
CA THR A 150 -1.81 -7.98 24.22
C THR A 150 -3.04 -8.09 23.34
N PHE A 151 -3.50 -9.32 23.13
CA PHE A 151 -4.75 -9.59 22.42
C PHE A 151 -5.97 -9.22 23.27
N ILE A 152 -6.91 -8.47 22.70
CA ILE A 152 -8.17 -8.09 23.31
C ILE A 152 -9.29 -8.64 22.43
N PRO A 153 -10.13 -9.58 22.93
CA PRO A 153 -11.24 -10.13 22.18
C PRO A 153 -12.25 -9.05 21.79
N ALA A 154 -12.78 -9.14 20.58
CA ALA A 154 -13.87 -8.26 20.14
C ALA A 154 -15.18 -8.63 20.83
N THR A 155 -15.95 -7.60 21.15
CA THR A 155 -17.33 -7.76 21.61
C THR A 155 -18.25 -8.12 20.44
N ARG A 156 -19.39 -8.75 20.76
CA ARG A 156 -20.41 -9.07 19.74
C ARG A 156 -20.89 -7.81 18.99
N ARG A 157 -20.94 -6.66 19.67
CA ARG A 157 -21.34 -5.39 19.10
C ARG A 157 -20.32 -4.93 18.04
N GLU A 158 -19.04 -4.93 18.36
CA GLU A 158 -17.97 -4.56 17.44
C GLU A 158 -17.96 -5.44 16.19
N ILE A 159 -18.17 -6.76 16.35
CA ILE A 159 -18.25 -7.71 15.22
C ILE A 159 -19.41 -7.37 14.28
N ILE A 160 -20.59 -7.02 14.82
CA ILE A 160 -21.75 -6.65 14.02
C ILE A 160 -21.56 -5.30 13.34
N GLU A 161 -21.09 -4.29 14.08
CA GLU A 161 -20.87 -2.94 13.57
C GLU A 161 -19.84 -2.92 12.44
N SER A 162 -18.73 -3.67 12.55
CA SER A 162 -17.71 -3.77 11.50
C SER A 162 -18.30 -4.29 10.20
N LYS A 163 -19.05 -5.39 10.26
CA LYS A 163 -19.71 -5.99 9.08
C LYS A 163 -20.73 -5.06 8.42
N MET A 164 -21.50 -4.33 9.22
CA MET A 164 -22.58 -3.48 8.69
C MET A 164 -22.08 -2.14 8.12
N MET A 165 -21.00 -1.59 8.68
CA MET A 165 -20.59 -0.22 8.39
C MET A 165 -19.32 -0.13 7.52
N ARG A 166 -18.48 -1.17 7.52
CA ARG A 166 -17.15 -1.09 6.90
C ARG A 166 -16.95 -2.01 5.69
N GLY A 167 -17.82 -3.00 5.47
CA GLY A 167 -17.59 -4.01 4.44
C GLY A 167 -16.41 -4.94 4.73
N GLU A 168 -15.99 -5.01 6.01
CA GLU A 168 -14.89 -5.83 6.52
C GLU A 168 -15.28 -6.46 7.86
N THR A 169 -14.59 -7.52 8.27
CA THR A 169 -14.77 -8.10 9.60
C THR A 169 -13.86 -7.41 10.61
N VAL A 170 -14.13 -7.59 11.92
CA VAL A 170 -13.10 -7.37 12.93
C VAL A 170 -11.96 -8.35 12.64
N PRO A 171 -10.69 -7.92 12.75
CA PRO A 171 -9.52 -8.76 12.45
C PRO A 171 -9.53 -10.12 13.14
N TYR A 172 -9.12 -11.15 12.44
CA TYR A 172 -8.83 -12.47 12.96
C TYR A 172 -7.37 -12.54 13.37
N ILE A 173 -7.06 -12.79 14.62
CA ILE A 173 -5.73 -12.74 15.19
C ILE A 173 -5.33 -14.09 15.77
N LYS A 174 -4.13 -14.54 15.44
CA LYS A 174 -3.49 -15.72 16.00
C LYS A 174 -2.15 -15.37 16.63
N GLU A 175 -1.90 -15.83 17.86
CA GLU A 175 -0.60 -15.72 18.47
C GLU A 175 0.34 -16.77 17.86
N VAL A 176 1.45 -16.32 17.26
CA VAL A 176 2.39 -17.18 16.53
C VAL A 176 3.77 -17.22 17.17
N ASN A 177 4.14 -16.20 17.95
CA ASN A 177 5.40 -16.11 18.69
C ASN A 177 6.65 -16.36 17.82
N LEU A 178 6.63 -15.84 16.60
CA LEU A 178 7.76 -15.90 15.67
C LEU A 178 8.70 -14.69 15.86
N PRO A 179 9.96 -14.75 15.41
CA PRO A 179 10.88 -13.61 15.47
C PRO A 179 10.25 -12.35 14.85
N PHE A 180 10.24 -11.24 15.59
CA PHE A 180 9.63 -9.95 15.25
C PHE A 180 8.13 -10.00 14.88
N MET A 181 7.44 -11.11 15.19
CA MET A 181 6.03 -11.30 14.94
C MET A 181 5.38 -12.15 16.05
N LYS A 182 4.81 -11.49 17.06
CA LYS A 182 4.08 -12.17 18.13
C LYS A 182 2.69 -12.61 17.67
N PHE A 183 2.01 -11.76 16.92
CA PHE A 183 0.65 -11.98 16.40
C PHE A 183 0.65 -11.92 14.89
N PHE A 184 -0.17 -12.75 14.28
CA PHE A 184 -0.53 -12.71 12.87
C PHE A 184 -1.99 -12.31 12.73
N GLU A 185 -2.25 -11.32 11.88
CA GLU A 185 -3.55 -10.69 11.70
C GLU A 185 -4.09 -10.97 10.28
N VAL A 186 -5.36 -11.28 10.18
CA VAL A 186 -6.07 -11.52 8.92
C VAL A 186 -7.35 -10.70 8.90
N ASP A 187 -7.45 -9.80 7.93
CA ASP A 187 -8.60 -8.96 7.68
C ASP A 187 -9.43 -9.52 6.53
N ILE A 188 -10.70 -9.82 6.77
CA ILE A 188 -11.62 -10.28 5.72
C ILE A 188 -12.41 -9.08 5.20
N ASN A 189 -12.12 -8.68 3.96
CA ASN A 189 -12.82 -7.63 3.22
C ASN A 189 -13.82 -8.28 2.25
N PHE A 190 -15.03 -7.76 2.19
CA PHE A 190 -16.10 -8.22 1.30
C PHE A 190 -16.80 -7.05 0.60
N SER A 191 -16.10 -5.93 0.47
CA SER A 191 -16.47 -4.78 -0.33
C SER A 191 -15.23 -4.19 -0.98
N LEU A 192 -15.44 -3.47 -2.08
CA LEU A 192 -14.42 -2.68 -2.73
C LEU A 192 -14.53 -1.23 -2.23
N ASP A 193 -13.47 -0.74 -1.64
CA ASP A 193 -13.42 0.53 -0.91
C ASP A 193 -13.72 1.79 -1.74
N TYR A 194 -13.70 1.68 -3.06
CA TYR A 194 -13.73 2.83 -3.96
C TYR A 194 -15.08 3.05 -4.66
N LYS A 195 -16.00 2.10 -4.58
CA LYS A 195 -17.28 2.16 -5.30
C LYS A 195 -18.39 1.48 -4.51
N ASN A 196 -19.50 2.18 -4.31
CA ASN A 196 -20.75 1.55 -3.91
C ASN A 196 -21.34 0.89 -5.15
N ASP A 197 -21.07 -0.38 -5.37
CA ASP A 197 -21.69 -1.16 -6.41
C ASP A 197 -22.60 -2.26 -5.80
N ASP A 198 -23.31 -2.95 -6.67
CA ASP A 198 -24.18 -4.08 -6.29
C ASP A 198 -23.41 -5.40 -6.09
N GLY A 199 -22.08 -5.33 -5.91
CA GLY A 199 -21.19 -6.47 -5.77
C GLY A 199 -20.76 -7.14 -7.08
N LYS A 200 -21.19 -6.61 -8.25
CA LYS A 200 -20.81 -7.19 -9.55
C LYS A 200 -19.33 -7.09 -9.83
N VAL A 201 -18.72 -5.92 -9.55
CA VAL A 201 -17.28 -5.70 -9.76
C VAL A 201 -16.47 -6.62 -8.84
N LEU A 202 -16.86 -6.75 -7.57
CA LEU A 202 -16.24 -7.67 -6.63
C LEU A 202 -16.34 -9.13 -7.12
N SER A 203 -17.54 -9.55 -7.53
CA SER A 203 -17.77 -10.91 -8.06
C SER A 203 -16.95 -11.19 -9.32
N ASP A 204 -16.87 -10.21 -10.23
CA ASP A 204 -16.07 -10.32 -11.45
C ASP A 204 -14.57 -10.44 -11.12
N MET A 205 -14.02 -9.58 -10.25
CA MET A 205 -12.62 -9.69 -9.80
C MET A 205 -12.33 -11.04 -9.14
N LEU A 206 -13.20 -11.52 -8.25
CA LEU A 206 -13.05 -12.83 -7.60
C LEU A 206 -13.18 -14.00 -8.60
N SER A 207 -13.92 -13.83 -9.68
CA SER A 207 -14.00 -14.85 -10.74
C SER A 207 -12.69 -15.05 -11.48
N ARG A 208 -11.79 -14.07 -11.42
CA ARG A 208 -10.49 -14.00 -12.14
C ARG A 208 -9.29 -14.21 -11.19
N THR A 209 -9.52 -14.69 -9.97
CA THR A 209 -8.42 -15.04 -9.06
C THR A 209 -7.48 -16.05 -9.68
N CYS A 210 -6.20 -15.93 -9.37
CA CYS A 210 -5.16 -16.85 -9.77
C CYS A 210 -4.29 -17.25 -8.57
N VAL A 211 -3.50 -18.30 -8.72
CA VAL A 211 -2.48 -18.67 -7.74
C VAL A 211 -1.12 -18.25 -8.28
N ARG A 212 -0.37 -17.51 -7.48
CA ARG A 212 1.02 -17.14 -7.76
C ARG A 212 1.95 -17.89 -6.83
N GLU A 213 2.98 -18.49 -7.40
CA GLU A 213 4.04 -19.15 -6.64
C GLU A 213 5.13 -18.14 -6.31
N GLU A 214 5.26 -17.78 -5.03
CA GLU A 214 6.28 -16.86 -4.54
C GLU A 214 7.02 -17.47 -3.36
N LYS A 215 8.35 -17.55 -3.44
CA LYS A 215 9.22 -18.12 -2.40
C LYS A 215 8.77 -19.52 -1.91
N GLY A 216 8.22 -20.33 -2.83
CA GLY A 216 7.71 -21.67 -2.53
C GLY A 216 6.35 -21.71 -1.83
N ILE A 217 5.60 -20.61 -1.85
CA ILE A 217 4.25 -20.50 -1.28
C ILE A 217 3.27 -20.21 -2.41
N ALA A 218 2.21 -21.00 -2.49
CA ALA A 218 1.09 -20.78 -3.40
C ALA A 218 0.15 -19.71 -2.83
N ILE A 219 0.18 -18.50 -3.38
CA ILE A 219 -0.59 -17.35 -2.92
C ILE A 219 -1.81 -17.17 -3.82
N PRO A 220 -3.04 -17.48 -3.37
CA PRO A 220 -4.25 -17.12 -4.10
C PRO A 220 -4.43 -15.60 -4.07
N THR A 221 -4.47 -14.97 -5.24
CA THR A 221 -4.56 -13.52 -5.37
C THR A 221 -5.36 -13.11 -6.60
N LEU A 222 -5.53 -11.82 -6.81
CA LEU A 222 -6.18 -11.29 -8.02
C LEU A 222 -5.27 -11.44 -9.24
N GLU A 223 -5.86 -11.49 -10.43
CA GLU A 223 -5.15 -11.34 -11.69
C GLU A 223 -4.40 -10.00 -11.72
N GLN A 224 -3.31 -9.91 -12.50
CA GLN A 224 -2.37 -8.78 -12.44
C GLN A 224 -3.03 -7.41 -12.59
N ALA A 225 -3.96 -7.25 -13.53
CA ALA A 225 -4.61 -5.97 -13.73
C ALA A 225 -5.54 -5.61 -12.57
N ASP A 226 -6.34 -6.57 -12.09
CA ASP A 226 -7.24 -6.36 -10.96
C ASP A 226 -6.45 -6.10 -9.66
N PHE A 227 -5.31 -6.77 -9.45
CA PHE A 227 -4.43 -6.53 -8.32
C PHE A 227 -3.85 -5.11 -8.33
N PHE A 228 -3.35 -4.66 -9.48
CA PHE A 228 -2.81 -3.31 -9.63
C PHE A 228 -3.88 -2.24 -9.42
N LEU A 229 -5.07 -2.41 -10.03
CA LEU A 229 -6.18 -1.48 -9.87
C LEU A 229 -6.70 -1.44 -8.43
N HIS A 230 -6.70 -2.58 -7.72
CA HIS A 230 -7.02 -2.60 -6.30
C HIS A 230 -6.03 -1.76 -5.47
N LEU A 231 -4.73 -1.86 -5.75
CA LEU A 231 -3.72 -1.01 -5.08
C LEU A 231 -3.92 0.47 -5.41
N CYS A 232 -4.24 0.81 -6.66
CA CYS A 232 -4.57 2.19 -7.06
C CYS A 232 -5.77 2.73 -6.30
N ALA A 233 -6.84 1.94 -6.17
CA ALA A 233 -8.04 2.32 -5.44
C ALA A 233 -7.77 2.53 -3.94
N HIS A 234 -7.01 1.64 -3.33
CA HIS A 234 -6.63 1.76 -1.93
C HIS A 234 -5.77 2.98 -1.68
N LEU A 235 -4.76 3.23 -2.55
CA LEU A 235 -3.94 4.44 -2.47
C LEU A 235 -4.79 5.69 -2.61
N TYR A 236 -5.66 5.76 -3.64
CA TYR A 236 -6.53 6.89 -3.91
C TYR A 236 -7.44 7.20 -2.70
N LYS A 237 -8.12 6.19 -2.16
CA LYS A 237 -8.99 6.35 -0.99
C LYS A 237 -8.25 7.00 0.19
N GLU A 238 -7.08 6.48 0.54
CA GLU A 238 -6.35 7.00 1.70
C GLU A 238 -5.71 8.38 1.42
N ALA A 239 -5.17 8.59 0.22
CA ALA A 239 -4.51 9.83 -0.15
C ALA A 239 -5.48 11.01 -0.34
N THR A 240 -6.75 10.74 -0.67
CA THR A 240 -7.75 11.76 -0.99
C THR A 240 -8.87 11.88 0.05
N THR A 241 -8.69 11.34 1.25
CA THR A 241 -9.68 11.41 2.33
C THR A 241 -9.15 12.24 3.49
N LEU A 242 -9.85 13.31 3.87
CA LEU A 242 -9.42 14.32 4.85
C LEU A 242 -8.93 13.74 6.18
N PRO A 243 -9.61 12.81 6.85
CA PRO A 243 -9.11 12.20 8.10
C PRO A 243 -7.72 11.56 7.98
N TRP A 244 -7.37 10.97 6.82
CA TRP A 244 -6.04 10.40 6.60
C TRP A 244 -4.97 11.48 6.43
N ILE A 245 -5.35 12.61 5.80
CA ILE A 245 -4.48 13.78 5.62
C ILE A 245 -4.18 14.43 6.99
N GLU A 246 -5.20 14.63 7.82
CA GLU A 246 -5.06 15.16 9.17
C GLU A 246 -4.19 14.27 10.07
N MET A 247 -4.26 12.96 9.88
CA MET A 247 -3.40 11.99 10.58
C MET A 247 -2.00 11.84 9.96
N HIS A 248 -1.67 12.57 8.89
CA HIS A 248 -0.42 12.44 8.12
C HIS A 248 -0.17 11.02 7.55
N ARG A 249 -1.24 10.28 7.20
CA ARG A 249 -1.18 8.93 6.66
C ARG A 249 -1.51 8.82 5.17
N ASP A 250 -1.92 9.93 4.55
CA ASP A 250 -2.28 10.07 3.14
C ASP A 250 -1.10 9.76 2.21
N MET A 251 0.05 10.38 2.43
CA MET A 251 1.25 10.26 1.61
C MET A 251 2.33 9.39 2.26
N THR A 252 1.97 8.25 2.85
CA THR A 252 2.96 7.30 3.36
C THR A 252 3.68 6.61 2.19
N LEU A 253 4.96 6.91 2.00
CA LEU A 253 5.71 6.64 0.76
C LEU A 253 5.73 5.16 0.35
N TYR A 254 5.71 4.21 1.29
CA TYR A 254 5.73 2.78 0.95
C TYR A 254 4.56 2.34 0.06
N LYS A 255 3.41 3.04 0.10
CA LYS A 255 2.26 2.73 -0.76
C LYS A 255 2.51 3.13 -2.21
N TYR A 256 3.11 4.31 -2.39
CA TYR A 256 3.56 4.76 -3.71
C TYR A 256 4.72 3.90 -4.23
N CYS A 257 5.58 3.43 -3.31
CA CYS A 257 6.65 2.50 -3.62
C CYS A 257 6.10 1.16 -4.17
N ASP A 258 4.97 0.68 -3.66
CA ASP A 258 4.29 -0.51 -4.18
C ASP A 258 3.85 -0.32 -5.65
N ILE A 259 3.31 0.87 -6.02
CA ILE A 259 2.98 1.23 -7.41
C ILE A 259 4.25 1.35 -8.25
N TYR A 260 5.27 2.08 -7.76
CA TYR A 260 6.55 2.26 -8.45
C TYR A 260 7.23 0.92 -8.77
N MET A 261 7.27 -0.01 -7.81
CA MET A 261 7.84 -1.33 -7.99
C MET A 261 7.15 -2.08 -9.13
N LEU A 262 5.83 -2.16 -9.11
CA LEU A 262 5.07 -2.88 -10.11
C LEU A 262 5.17 -2.25 -11.49
N LEU A 263 5.06 -0.91 -11.60
CA LEU A 263 5.20 -0.21 -12.88
C LEU A 263 6.58 -0.44 -13.50
N SER A 264 7.65 -0.43 -12.70
CA SER A 264 9.02 -0.63 -13.21
C SER A 264 9.29 -2.03 -13.79
N GLU A 265 8.40 -2.98 -13.57
CA GLU A 265 8.51 -4.37 -14.03
C GLU A 265 7.51 -4.73 -15.13
N MET A 266 6.60 -3.82 -15.44
CA MET A 266 5.58 -4.03 -16.46
C MET A 266 6.07 -3.63 -17.84
N ASN A 267 5.71 -4.41 -18.84
CA ASN A 267 5.86 -4.03 -20.25
C ASN A 267 4.59 -3.37 -20.79
N GLU A 268 4.69 -2.73 -21.96
CA GLU A 268 3.56 -2.02 -22.60
C GLU A 268 2.30 -2.90 -22.76
N GLY A 269 2.46 -4.19 -23.10
CA GLY A 269 1.33 -5.10 -23.25
C GLY A 269 0.59 -5.37 -21.93
N GLN A 270 1.31 -5.38 -20.81
CA GLN A 270 0.72 -5.47 -19.46
C GLN A 270 0.02 -4.18 -19.08
N LEU A 271 0.64 -3.03 -19.33
CA LEU A 271 0.06 -1.71 -19.10
C LEU A 271 -1.21 -1.51 -19.95
N PHE A 272 -1.16 -1.89 -21.23
CA PHE A 272 -2.36 -1.84 -22.09
C PHE A 272 -3.53 -2.63 -21.49
N ARG A 273 -3.28 -3.84 -20.96
CA ARG A 273 -4.32 -4.63 -20.28
C ARG A 273 -4.86 -3.94 -19.03
N ILE A 274 -3.98 -3.30 -18.24
CA ILE A 274 -4.40 -2.56 -17.05
C ILE A 274 -5.30 -1.38 -17.41
N PHE A 275 -4.93 -0.54 -18.38
CA PHE A 275 -5.77 0.58 -18.79
C PHE A 275 -7.09 0.16 -19.43
N LYS A 276 -7.05 -0.93 -20.23
CA LYS A 276 -8.28 -1.54 -20.75
C LYS A 276 -9.20 -1.98 -19.62
N ARG A 277 -8.64 -2.68 -18.63
CA ARG A 277 -9.38 -3.15 -17.46
C ARG A 277 -9.87 -2.00 -16.58
N ALA A 278 -9.08 -0.96 -16.38
CA ALA A 278 -9.48 0.26 -15.70
C ALA A 278 -10.74 0.88 -16.36
N LYS A 279 -10.78 0.91 -17.69
CA LYS A 279 -11.95 1.39 -18.45
C LYS A 279 -13.18 0.52 -18.24
N GLU A 280 -13.04 -0.81 -18.29
CA GLU A 280 -14.13 -1.75 -18.01
C GLU A 280 -14.73 -1.56 -16.61
N LEU A 281 -13.90 -1.18 -15.62
CA LEU A 281 -14.29 -0.98 -14.24
C LEU A 281 -14.60 0.49 -13.89
N GLU A 282 -14.52 1.42 -14.84
CA GLU A 282 -14.66 2.88 -14.62
C GLU A 282 -13.67 3.42 -13.58
N MET A 283 -12.43 2.93 -13.63
CA MET A 283 -11.34 3.26 -12.71
C MET A 283 -10.19 4.02 -13.39
N GLU A 284 -10.35 4.52 -14.62
CA GLU A 284 -9.27 5.16 -15.37
C GLU A 284 -8.65 6.33 -14.61
N LYS A 285 -9.48 7.20 -14.01
CA LYS A 285 -9.00 8.36 -13.26
C LYS A 285 -8.29 7.98 -11.96
N ILE A 286 -8.77 6.92 -11.29
CA ILE A 286 -8.11 6.38 -10.08
C ILE A 286 -6.76 5.75 -10.42
N CYS A 287 -6.69 5.00 -11.52
CA CYS A 287 -5.44 4.43 -12.02
C CYS A 287 -4.45 5.54 -12.40
N ALA A 288 -4.92 6.56 -13.13
CA ALA A 288 -4.14 7.72 -13.52
C ALA A 288 -3.60 8.49 -12.30
N TYR A 289 -4.44 8.73 -11.29
CA TYR A 289 -4.03 9.32 -10.02
C TYR A 289 -2.83 8.59 -9.41
N ALA A 290 -2.95 7.27 -9.25
CA ALA A 290 -1.90 6.48 -8.63
C ALA A 290 -0.57 6.55 -9.39
N ILE A 291 -0.62 6.54 -10.73
CA ILE A 291 0.56 6.63 -11.60
C ILE A 291 1.18 8.02 -11.52
N LEU A 292 0.41 9.09 -11.71
CA LEU A 292 0.91 10.46 -11.76
C LEU A 292 1.43 10.96 -10.40
N GLU A 293 0.72 10.67 -9.33
CA GLU A 293 1.18 11.01 -7.97
C GLU A 293 2.46 10.23 -7.61
N THR A 294 2.57 8.97 -8.04
CA THR A 294 3.81 8.20 -7.87
C THR A 294 4.95 8.80 -8.68
N ALA A 295 4.70 9.25 -9.92
CA ALA A 295 5.70 9.93 -10.75
C ALA A 295 6.19 11.25 -10.14
N GLY A 296 5.35 11.95 -9.38
CA GLY A 296 5.77 13.14 -8.62
C GLY A 296 6.73 12.84 -7.46
N LEU A 297 6.81 11.57 -7.03
CA LEU A 297 7.65 11.13 -5.91
C LEU A 297 8.87 10.31 -6.36
N PHE A 298 8.75 9.56 -7.45
CA PHE A 298 9.78 8.69 -8.02
C PHE A 298 9.96 8.96 -9.51
N ASP A 299 11.17 8.77 -10.02
CA ASP A 299 11.45 8.85 -11.45
C ASP A 299 10.88 7.60 -12.16
N ILE A 300 9.68 7.72 -12.72
CA ILE A 300 9.08 6.68 -13.54
C ILE A 300 9.55 6.85 -14.98
N ALA A 301 10.30 5.88 -15.48
CA ALA A 301 10.83 5.90 -16.84
C ALA A 301 9.82 5.49 -17.93
N ASP A 302 8.66 4.93 -17.55
CA ASP A 302 7.67 4.42 -18.50
C ASP A 302 6.80 5.54 -19.08
N VAL A 303 7.21 6.02 -20.26
CA VAL A 303 6.52 7.08 -21.01
C VAL A 303 5.10 6.68 -21.41
N TYR A 304 4.85 5.40 -21.70
CA TYR A 304 3.52 4.92 -22.09
C TYR A 304 2.54 5.01 -20.92
N ALA A 305 2.96 4.58 -19.72
CA ALA A 305 2.12 4.65 -18.52
C ALA A 305 1.75 6.10 -18.18
N LEU A 306 2.72 7.03 -18.25
CA LEU A 306 2.50 8.45 -17.99
C LEU A 306 1.55 9.07 -19.00
N HIS A 307 1.79 8.84 -20.29
CA HIS A 307 0.92 9.37 -21.36
C HIS A 307 -0.52 8.87 -21.22
N LYS A 308 -0.72 7.58 -20.93
CA LYS A 308 -2.07 7.03 -20.72
C LYS A 308 -2.76 7.59 -19.49
N ALA A 309 -2.01 7.85 -18.43
CA ALA A 309 -2.55 8.48 -17.23
C ALA A 309 -2.95 9.94 -17.49
N GLU A 310 -2.16 10.71 -18.24
CA GLU A 310 -2.48 12.07 -18.66
C GLU A 310 -3.73 12.11 -19.58
N GLU A 311 -3.82 11.18 -20.54
CA GLU A 311 -5.02 11.04 -21.39
C GLU A 311 -6.30 10.79 -20.55
N ALA A 312 -6.21 9.96 -19.51
CA ALA A 312 -7.36 9.63 -18.66
C ALA A 312 -7.85 10.81 -17.80
N LEU A 313 -7.01 11.83 -17.59
CA LEU A 313 -7.36 13.05 -16.84
C LEU A 313 -7.53 14.29 -17.72
N ALA A 314 -7.48 14.15 -19.04
CA ALA A 314 -7.54 15.30 -19.95
C ALA A 314 -8.86 16.11 -19.82
N ASP A 315 -9.96 15.45 -19.46
CA ASP A 315 -11.28 16.07 -19.22
C ASP A 315 -11.44 16.58 -17.77
N ASP A 316 -10.49 16.28 -16.86
CA ASP A 316 -10.60 16.60 -15.44
C ASP A 316 -9.20 16.80 -14.80
N PRO A 317 -8.49 17.86 -15.18
CA PRO A 317 -7.08 18.08 -14.75
C PRO A 317 -6.91 18.26 -13.24
N ASP A 318 -7.98 18.65 -12.55
CA ASP A 318 -7.95 18.85 -11.10
C ASP A 318 -8.25 17.58 -10.29
N PHE A 319 -8.46 16.44 -10.95
CA PHE A 319 -8.82 15.18 -10.27
C PHE A 319 -7.82 14.80 -9.19
N CYS A 320 -6.51 14.94 -9.46
CA CYS A 320 -5.45 14.61 -8.51
C CYS A 320 -5.38 15.54 -7.30
N LEU A 321 -6.03 16.69 -7.35
CA LEU A 321 -6.01 17.68 -6.29
C LEU A 321 -7.18 17.56 -5.32
N ARG A 322 -8.22 16.80 -5.70
CA ARG A 322 -9.45 16.72 -4.90
C ARG A 322 -9.30 15.83 -3.69
N VAL A 323 -9.87 16.29 -2.60
CA VAL A 323 -9.94 15.60 -1.30
C VAL A 323 -11.38 15.58 -0.82
N THR A 324 -11.82 14.43 -0.35
CA THR A 324 -13.16 14.24 0.18
C THR A 324 -13.15 14.36 1.70
N SER A 325 -14.06 15.15 2.26
CA SER A 325 -14.42 15.16 3.68
C SER A 325 -15.74 14.37 3.86
N PRO A 326 -15.70 13.08 4.23
CA PRO A 326 -16.92 12.26 4.33
C PRO A 326 -17.88 12.76 5.42
N GLN A 327 -17.34 13.27 6.52
CA GLN A 327 -18.12 13.78 7.67
C GLN A 327 -18.89 15.04 7.31
N GLU A 328 -18.27 15.96 6.58
CA GLU A 328 -18.88 17.22 6.18
C GLU A 328 -19.59 17.16 4.83
N LYS A 329 -19.44 16.03 4.12
CA LYS A 329 -19.92 15.82 2.74
C LYS A 329 -19.45 16.92 1.77
N LYS A 330 -18.19 17.34 1.94
CA LYS A 330 -17.56 18.39 1.14
C LYS A 330 -16.43 17.83 0.30
N THR A 331 -16.17 18.51 -0.81
CA THR A 331 -14.97 18.34 -1.63
C THR A 331 -14.05 19.54 -1.39
N LEU A 332 -12.82 19.23 -1.07
CA LEU A 332 -11.72 20.17 -0.92
C LEU A 332 -10.74 20.01 -2.08
N ILE A 333 -9.89 20.99 -2.30
CA ILE A 333 -8.86 20.93 -3.34
C ILE A 333 -7.55 21.51 -2.82
N TYR A 334 -6.43 20.87 -3.15
CA TYR A 334 -5.11 21.39 -2.85
C TYR A 334 -4.77 22.64 -3.67
N ASN A 335 -4.13 23.63 -3.04
CA ASN A 335 -3.54 24.78 -3.72
C ASN A 335 -2.23 24.39 -4.43
N THR A 336 -1.48 23.44 -3.87
CA THR A 336 -0.20 22.96 -4.40
C THR A 336 -0.42 21.77 -5.31
N CYS A 337 -0.19 21.93 -6.63
CA CYS A 337 -0.37 20.88 -7.63
C CYS A 337 0.71 19.79 -7.57
N ASP A 338 1.94 20.15 -7.19
CA ASP A 338 3.09 19.25 -7.21
C ASP A 338 3.09 18.26 -6.04
N ALA A 339 2.95 16.97 -6.32
CA ALA A 339 2.94 15.89 -5.32
C ALA A 339 4.23 15.85 -4.50
N GLY A 340 5.39 16.07 -5.14
CA GLY A 340 6.67 16.08 -4.46
C GLY A 340 6.83 17.23 -3.47
N ARG A 341 6.17 18.40 -3.73
CA ARG A 341 6.11 19.50 -2.78
C ARG A 341 5.15 19.17 -1.63
N ARG A 342 3.94 18.65 -1.96
CA ARG A 342 2.96 18.24 -0.93
C ARG A 342 3.55 17.22 0.04
N PHE A 343 4.34 16.27 -0.46
CA PHE A 343 4.98 15.24 0.37
C PHE A 343 5.82 15.81 1.51
N PHE A 344 6.55 16.90 1.28
CA PHE A 344 7.41 17.53 2.28
C PHE A 344 6.76 18.65 3.09
N MET A 345 5.47 18.90 2.94
CA MET A 345 4.73 19.86 3.78
C MET A 345 4.59 19.36 5.20
N GLU A 346 4.68 20.30 6.18
CA GLU A 346 4.44 20.00 7.59
C GLU A 346 2.95 19.72 7.87
N SER A 347 2.06 20.48 7.21
CA SER A 347 0.61 20.29 7.29
C SER A 347 0.01 20.39 5.88
N ARG A 348 -0.41 19.26 5.34
CA ARG A 348 -1.11 19.23 4.04
C ARG A 348 -2.57 19.65 4.15
N ALA A 349 -3.17 19.50 5.34
CA ALA A 349 -4.54 19.93 5.57
C ALA A 349 -4.70 21.46 5.45
N GLU A 350 -3.65 22.24 5.82
CA GLU A 350 -3.64 23.69 5.68
C GLU A 350 -3.53 24.19 4.23
N ASP A 351 -3.08 23.33 3.31
CA ASP A 351 -3.03 23.64 1.87
C ASP A 351 -4.37 23.44 1.15
N LEU A 352 -5.38 22.89 1.84
CA LEU A 352 -6.70 22.62 1.28
C LEU A 352 -7.60 23.86 1.33
N ARG A 353 -8.39 24.05 0.26
CA ARG A 353 -9.49 25.01 0.21
C ARG A 353 -10.78 24.35 -0.22
N GLU A 354 -11.92 24.91 0.15
CA GLU A 354 -13.23 24.45 -0.37
C GLU A 354 -13.36 24.77 -1.86
N VAL A 355 -13.93 23.82 -2.61
CA VAL A 355 -14.31 24.03 -4.01
C VAL A 355 -15.53 24.94 -4.04
N LYS A 356 -15.43 26.09 -4.70
CA LYS A 356 -16.56 27.01 -4.86
C LYS A 356 -17.64 26.41 -5.76
N PRO A 357 -18.91 26.73 -5.53
CA PRO A 357 -20.02 26.23 -6.35
C PRO A 357 -19.84 26.41 -7.86
N ASP A 358 -19.18 27.49 -8.27
CA ASP A 358 -18.93 27.86 -9.67
C ASP A 358 -17.74 27.07 -10.30
N GLU A 359 -16.95 26.37 -9.49
CA GLU A 359 -15.83 25.52 -9.89
C GLU A 359 -16.24 24.02 -10.00
N LYS A 360 -17.52 23.71 -9.79
CA LYS A 360 -18.07 22.35 -9.97
C LYS A 360 -18.41 22.14 -11.44
N THR A 361 -17.44 21.69 -12.20
CA THR A 361 -17.63 21.15 -13.56
C THR A 361 -17.66 19.64 -13.54
#